data_7ee518b2f94aa9c3b81fde15555ae8ee
#
_entry.id   7ee518b2f94aa9c3b81fde15555ae8ee
#
_cell.length_a   1.000
_cell.length_b   1.000
_cell.length_c   1.000
_cell.angle_alpha   90.00
_cell.angle_beta   90.00
_cell.angle_gamma   90.00
#
_symmetry.space_group_name_H-M   'P 1'
#
loop_
_entity.id
_entity.type
_entity.pdbx_description
1 polymer ?
#
loop_
_entity_poly.entity_id
_entity_poly.type
_entity_poly.pdbx_seq_one_letter_code
_entity_poly.pdbx_strand_id
1 'polypeptide(L)'
;MNFKINTDFTNYMKVFLVQNAVLNLISKNEEKFLWEKHVYDSLGIKLFLEKYSPKVNTLLDIGTGGGFPAVPIALEYPNIEVFALDSIRKKINAIENIKQELSINNLTTICDRAENIEQKFDIITSRAVATIDILIKYATPLLKKNGYFVAYK
;
A
#
# COMPACT_ATOMS: atom_id res chain seq x y z
N MET A 1 -19.98 4.35 -1.40
CA MET A 1 -19.10 4.63 -2.55
C MET A 1 -18.89 3.34 -3.33
N ASN A 2 -19.33 3.31 -4.56
CA ASN A 2 -19.16 2.13 -5.40
C ASN A 2 -18.26 2.48 -6.57
N PHE A 3 -17.14 1.80 -6.68
CA PHE A 3 -16.28 1.81 -7.85
C PHE A 3 -16.07 0.37 -8.33
N LYS A 4 -15.82 0.22 -9.62
CA LYS A 4 -15.60 -1.10 -10.21
C LYS A 4 -14.21 -1.63 -9.81
N ILE A 5 -14.18 -2.85 -9.27
CA ILE A 5 -12.96 -3.60 -8.97
C ILE A 5 -12.81 -4.69 -10.04
N ASN A 6 -11.63 -4.79 -10.63
CA ASN A 6 -11.36 -5.75 -11.71
C ASN A 6 -10.68 -7.03 -11.21
N THR A 7 -10.05 -6.98 -10.04
CA THR A 7 -9.28 -8.08 -9.46
C THR A 7 -10.15 -8.92 -8.51
N ASP A 8 -10.01 -10.24 -8.60
CA ASP A 8 -10.52 -11.15 -7.57
C ASP A 8 -9.49 -11.26 -6.43
N PHE A 9 -9.84 -10.73 -5.26
CA PHE A 9 -8.98 -10.70 -4.09
C PHE A 9 -9.09 -11.94 -3.19
N THR A 10 -9.89 -12.93 -3.55
CA THR A 10 -10.16 -14.11 -2.71
C THR A 10 -8.88 -14.84 -2.33
N ASN A 11 -8.00 -15.11 -3.27
CA ASN A 11 -6.74 -15.80 -3.01
C ASN A 11 -5.77 -14.95 -2.19
N TYR A 12 -5.69 -13.65 -2.48
CA TYR A 12 -4.89 -12.73 -1.69
C TYR A 12 -5.31 -12.71 -0.21
N MET A 13 -6.61 -12.64 0.06
CA MET A 13 -7.11 -12.64 1.44
C MET A 13 -6.75 -13.94 2.17
N LYS A 14 -6.83 -15.09 1.51
CA LYS A 14 -6.38 -16.37 2.09
C LYS A 14 -4.90 -16.36 2.44
N VAL A 15 -4.06 -15.93 1.52
CA VAL A 15 -2.61 -15.85 1.72
C VAL A 15 -2.28 -14.86 2.84
N PHE A 16 -2.95 -13.70 2.86
CA PHE A 16 -2.78 -12.71 3.91
C PHE A 16 -3.10 -13.29 5.31
N LEU A 17 -4.22 -13.99 5.44
CA LEU A 17 -4.63 -14.57 6.73
C LEU A 17 -3.65 -15.63 7.24
N VAL A 18 -2.99 -16.38 6.36
CA VAL A 18 -1.90 -17.29 6.74
C VAL A 18 -0.73 -16.53 7.36
N GLN A 19 -0.31 -15.41 6.74
CA GLN A 19 0.74 -14.57 7.29
C GLN A 19 0.30 -13.88 8.60
N ASN A 20 -0.95 -13.44 8.67
CA ASN A 20 -1.49 -12.78 9.85
C ASN A 20 -1.53 -13.69 11.08
N ALA A 21 -1.81 -14.97 10.89
CA ALA A 21 -1.83 -15.97 11.97
C ALA A 21 -0.46 -16.08 12.69
N VAL A 22 0.64 -15.80 11.99
CA VAL A 22 2.00 -15.88 12.53
C VAL A 22 2.49 -14.53 13.04
N LEU A 23 2.17 -13.43 12.33
CA LEU A 23 2.83 -12.13 12.51
C LEU A 23 1.95 -11.03 13.07
N ASN A 24 0.65 -11.28 13.25
CA ASN A 24 -0.31 -10.29 13.76
C ASN A 24 -0.21 -8.93 13.02
N LEU A 25 -0.33 -8.96 11.69
CA LEU A 25 -0.29 -7.77 10.83
C LEU A 25 -1.49 -6.86 11.05
N ILE A 26 -2.66 -7.48 11.31
CA ILE A 26 -3.88 -6.83 11.80
C ILE A 26 -4.35 -7.61 13.03
N SER A 27 -5.21 -6.98 13.85
CA SER A 27 -5.77 -7.67 15.01
C SER A 27 -6.68 -8.82 14.58
N LYS A 28 -6.76 -9.85 15.42
CA LYS A 28 -7.61 -11.01 15.15
C LYS A 28 -9.08 -10.62 15.01
N ASN A 29 -9.52 -9.61 15.75
CA ASN A 29 -10.90 -9.10 15.67
C ASN A 29 -11.17 -8.38 14.33
N GLU A 30 -10.17 -7.89 13.65
CA GLU A 30 -10.31 -7.24 12.35
C GLU A 30 -10.27 -8.21 11.17
N GLU A 31 -9.84 -9.46 11.36
CA GLU A 31 -9.77 -10.45 10.28
C GLU A 31 -11.13 -10.64 9.57
N LYS A 32 -12.22 -10.63 10.31
CA LYS A 32 -13.58 -10.72 9.75
C LYS A 32 -13.99 -9.52 8.90
N PHE A 33 -13.28 -8.39 9.05
CA PHE A 33 -13.47 -7.15 8.28
C PHE A 33 -12.33 -6.90 7.29
N LEU A 34 -11.52 -7.91 6.98
CA LEU A 34 -10.36 -7.78 6.11
C LEU A 34 -10.73 -7.14 4.77
N TRP A 35 -11.84 -7.59 4.17
CA TRP A 35 -12.31 -7.02 2.92
C TRP A 35 -12.66 -5.54 3.07
N GLU A 36 -13.60 -5.20 3.95
CA GLU A 36 -14.14 -3.85 4.03
C GLU A 36 -13.13 -2.83 4.54
N LYS A 37 -12.41 -3.16 5.62
CA LYS A 37 -11.55 -2.21 6.33
C LYS A 37 -10.14 -2.12 5.77
N HIS A 38 -9.68 -3.13 5.06
CA HIS A 38 -8.30 -3.17 4.60
C HIS A 38 -8.19 -3.25 3.07
N VAL A 39 -8.82 -4.22 2.43
CA VAL A 39 -8.72 -4.39 0.97
C VAL A 39 -9.53 -3.33 0.23
N TYR A 40 -10.83 -3.24 0.49
CA TYR A 40 -11.71 -2.28 -0.18
C TYR A 40 -11.31 -0.83 0.13
N ASP A 41 -11.01 -0.53 1.38
CA ASP A 41 -10.50 0.78 1.80
C ASP A 41 -9.24 1.17 1.02
N SER A 42 -8.29 0.23 0.86
CA SER A 42 -7.08 0.45 0.08
C SER A 42 -7.37 0.87 -1.37
N LEU A 43 -8.41 0.32 -1.98
CA LEU A 43 -8.83 0.61 -3.35
C LEU A 43 -9.55 1.95 -3.50
N GLY A 44 -9.79 2.66 -2.41
CA GLY A 44 -10.34 4.02 -2.42
C GLY A 44 -9.54 5.02 -3.25
N ILE A 45 -8.24 4.76 -3.48
CA ILE A 45 -7.41 5.54 -4.40
C ILE A 45 -8.03 5.64 -5.81
N LYS A 46 -8.86 4.69 -6.19
CA LYS A 46 -9.53 4.68 -7.49
C LYS A 46 -10.37 5.95 -7.70
N LEU A 47 -11.04 6.43 -6.66
CA LEU A 47 -11.81 7.67 -6.72
C LEU A 47 -10.91 8.88 -7.02
N PHE A 48 -9.72 8.91 -6.41
CA PHE A 48 -8.72 9.94 -6.68
C PHE A 48 -8.21 9.84 -8.14
N LEU A 49 -7.82 8.65 -8.58
CA LEU A 49 -7.31 8.43 -9.93
C LEU A 49 -8.34 8.78 -11.02
N GLU A 50 -9.61 8.43 -10.81
CA GLU A 50 -10.70 8.77 -11.72
C GLU A 50 -10.97 10.28 -11.78
N LYS A 51 -10.93 10.96 -10.62
CA LYS A 51 -11.20 12.39 -10.53
C LYS A 51 -10.11 13.26 -11.14
N TYR A 52 -8.84 12.94 -10.89
CA TYR A 52 -7.71 13.79 -11.28
C TYR A 52 -6.95 13.25 -12.49
N SER A 53 -7.20 12.01 -12.90
CA SER A 53 -6.58 11.34 -14.04
C SER A 53 -5.06 11.56 -14.14
N PRO A 54 -4.30 11.45 -13.06
CA PRO A 54 -2.86 11.68 -13.09
C PRO A 54 -2.16 10.58 -13.89
N LYS A 55 -1.04 10.94 -14.52
CA LYS A 55 -0.15 9.94 -15.10
C LYS A 55 0.69 9.31 -13.98
N VAL A 56 0.47 8.03 -13.70
CA VAL A 56 1.10 7.32 -12.59
C VAL A 56 1.91 6.13 -13.12
N ASN A 57 3.23 6.18 -12.92
CA ASN A 57 4.12 5.05 -13.15
C ASN A 57 4.60 4.43 -11.84
N THR A 58 4.83 5.25 -10.82
CA THR A 58 5.38 4.83 -9.53
C THR A 58 4.54 5.33 -8.36
N LEU A 59 4.38 4.48 -7.36
CA LEU A 59 3.70 4.79 -6.11
C LEU A 59 4.50 4.26 -4.93
N LEU A 60 4.72 5.10 -3.92
CA LEU A 60 5.34 4.71 -2.65
C LEU A 60 4.28 4.73 -1.55
N ASP A 61 4.18 3.65 -0.79
CA ASP A 61 3.38 3.58 0.43
C ASP A 61 4.28 3.67 1.66
N ILE A 62 4.18 4.77 2.38
CA ILE A 62 4.99 5.04 3.59
C ILE A 62 4.31 4.40 4.81
N GLY A 63 5.06 3.55 5.52
CA GLY A 63 4.55 2.84 6.68
C GLY A 63 3.49 1.82 6.30
N THR A 64 3.79 1.00 5.33
CA THR A 64 2.84 0.07 4.71
C THR A 64 2.23 -0.97 5.67
N GLY A 65 2.89 -1.24 6.79
CA GLY A 65 2.40 -2.19 7.79
C GLY A 65 2.18 -3.59 7.24
N GLY A 66 0.95 -4.05 7.28
CA GLY A 66 0.55 -5.33 6.67
C GLY A 66 0.44 -5.32 5.14
N GLY A 67 0.88 -4.24 4.49
CA GLY A 67 0.81 -4.08 3.04
C GLY A 67 -0.40 -3.30 2.54
N PHE A 68 -0.98 -2.44 3.37
CA PHE A 68 -2.14 -1.63 3.05
C PHE A 68 -1.80 -0.14 3.03
N PRO A 69 -2.11 0.57 1.95
CA PRO A 69 -2.82 0.15 0.73
C PRO A 69 -1.96 -0.51 -0.36
N ALA A 70 -0.66 -0.69 -0.18
CA ALA A 70 0.29 -1.06 -1.23
C ALA A 70 -0.10 -2.34 -2.00
N VAL A 71 -0.35 -3.45 -1.29
CA VAL A 71 -0.56 -4.75 -1.96
C VAL A 71 -1.87 -4.78 -2.75
N PRO A 72 -3.02 -4.35 -2.21
CA PRO A 72 -4.24 -4.24 -3.01
C PRO A 72 -4.10 -3.34 -4.24
N ILE A 73 -3.37 -2.22 -4.12
CA ILE A 73 -3.11 -1.33 -5.26
C ILE A 73 -2.27 -2.04 -6.33
N ALA A 74 -1.21 -2.74 -5.92
CA ALA A 74 -0.36 -3.47 -6.86
C ALA A 74 -1.14 -4.53 -7.64
N LEU A 75 -2.05 -5.23 -6.97
CA LEU A 75 -2.90 -6.25 -7.59
C LEU A 75 -3.93 -5.66 -8.57
N GLU A 76 -4.56 -4.55 -8.20
CA GLU A 76 -5.58 -3.89 -9.05
C GLU A 76 -4.98 -3.11 -10.22
N TYR A 77 -3.75 -2.60 -10.06
CA TYR A 77 -3.06 -1.77 -11.04
C TYR A 77 -1.72 -2.37 -11.47
N PRO A 78 -1.70 -3.41 -12.31
CA PRO A 78 -0.47 -4.10 -12.68
C PRO A 78 0.54 -3.24 -13.44
N ASN A 79 0.11 -2.11 -13.98
CA ASN A 79 0.97 -1.16 -14.71
C ASN A 79 1.61 -0.09 -13.82
N ILE A 80 1.29 -0.05 -12.53
CA ILE A 80 1.91 0.84 -11.56
C ILE A 80 2.97 0.06 -10.79
N GLU A 81 4.19 0.57 -10.77
CA GLU A 81 5.25 0.07 -9.88
C GLU A 81 4.97 0.56 -8.45
N VAL A 82 4.63 -0.34 -7.56
CA VAL A 82 4.28 -0.05 -6.16
C VAL A 82 5.45 -0.41 -5.26
N PHE A 83 5.81 0.52 -4.39
CA PHE A 83 6.88 0.36 -3.39
C PHE A 83 6.26 0.38 -2.00
N ALA A 84 6.42 -0.69 -1.26
CA ALA A 84 5.91 -0.85 0.10
C ALA A 84 7.07 -0.63 1.09
N LEU A 85 7.02 0.49 1.81
CA LEU A 85 8.05 0.91 2.75
C LEU A 85 7.59 0.74 4.20
N ASP A 86 8.39 0.07 5.00
CA ASP A 86 8.23 0.01 6.46
C ASP A 86 9.60 -0.19 7.11
N SER A 87 9.77 0.33 8.32
CA SER A 87 11.00 0.15 9.08
C SER A 87 11.06 -1.20 9.83
N ILE A 88 9.95 -1.91 9.94
CA ILE A 88 9.83 -3.14 10.71
C ILE A 88 10.06 -4.36 9.81
N ARG A 89 11.18 -5.01 9.97
CA ARG A 89 11.64 -6.14 9.14
C ARG A 89 10.63 -7.28 9.03
N LYS A 90 10.01 -7.68 10.15
CA LYS A 90 9.04 -8.78 10.13
C LYS A 90 7.80 -8.49 9.28
N LYS A 91 7.37 -7.22 9.22
CA LYS A 91 6.24 -6.79 8.37
C LYS A 91 6.62 -6.86 6.89
N ILE A 92 7.79 -6.36 6.56
CA ILE A 92 8.33 -6.44 5.19
C ILE A 92 8.50 -7.89 4.74
N ASN A 93 9.00 -8.76 5.60
CA ASN A 93 9.12 -10.19 5.28
C ASN A 93 7.76 -10.83 4.99
N ALA A 94 6.72 -10.46 5.73
CA ALA A 94 5.36 -10.96 5.47
C ALA A 94 4.85 -10.52 4.09
N ILE A 95 5.08 -9.26 3.72
CA ILE A 95 4.69 -8.74 2.41
C ILE A 95 5.48 -9.44 1.30
N GLU A 96 6.77 -9.69 1.52
CA GLU A 96 7.61 -10.40 0.56
C GLU A 96 7.12 -11.85 0.36
N ASN A 97 6.70 -12.53 1.42
CA ASN A 97 6.10 -13.86 1.33
C ASN A 97 4.80 -13.82 0.51
N ILE A 98 3.94 -12.84 0.74
CA ILE A 98 2.70 -12.66 -0.03
C ILE A 98 3.02 -12.39 -1.50
N LYS A 99 3.98 -11.51 -1.76
CA LYS A 99 4.44 -11.18 -3.12
C LYS A 99 4.90 -12.44 -3.87
N GLN A 100 5.73 -13.25 -3.24
CA GLN A 100 6.25 -14.49 -3.85
C GLN A 100 5.14 -15.51 -4.09
N GLU A 101 4.29 -15.73 -3.10
CA GLU A 101 3.17 -16.68 -3.19
C GLU A 101 2.21 -16.34 -4.33
N LEU A 102 1.94 -15.05 -4.54
CA LEU A 102 0.99 -14.55 -5.54
C LEU A 102 1.66 -14.08 -6.83
N SER A 103 2.98 -14.15 -6.93
CA SER A 103 3.75 -13.66 -8.10
C SER A 103 3.44 -12.22 -8.48
N ILE A 104 3.47 -11.30 -7.50
CA ILE A 104 3.18 -9.88 -7.70
C ILE A 104 4.43 -9.18 -8.24
N ASN A 105 4.53 -9.03 -9.55
CA ASN A 105 5.75 -8.57 -10.22
C ASN A 105 5.98 -7.05 -10.10
N ASN A 106 4.92 -6.26 -9.90
CA ASN A 106 4.97 -4.81 -9.80
C ASN A 106 5.02 -4.28 -8.36
N LEU A 107 5.39 -5.11 -7.41
CA LEU A 107 5.54 -4.76 -6.00
C LEU A 107 7.00 -4.90 -5.58
N THR A 108 7.56 -3.85 -4.99
CA THR A 108 8.90 -3.84 -4.40
C THR A 108 8.79 -3.49 -2.92
N THR A 109 9.38 -4.29 -2.07
CA THR A 109 9.43 -4.04 -0.63
C THR A 109 10.72 -3.32 -0.25
N ILE A 110 10.63 -2.36 0.68
CA ILE A 110 11.77 -1.62 1.21
C ILE A 110 11.67 -1.62 2.74
N CYS A 111 12.71 -2.13 3.39
CA CYS A 111 12.82 -2.07 4.84
C CYS A 111 13.79 -0.96 5.23
N ASP A 112 13.26 0.24 5.40
CA ASP A 112 14.03 1.43 5.75
C ASP A 112 13.11 2.51 6.32
N ARG A 113 13.69 3.63 6.71
CA ARG A 113 12.97 4.85 7.06
C ARG A 113 12.77 5.73 5.84
N ALA A 114 11.67 6.49 5.82
CA ALA A 114 11.33 7.38 4.70
C ALA A 114 12.45 8.41 4.43
N GLU A 115 13.11 8.89 5.48
CA GLU A 115 14.21 9.88 5.38
C GLU A 115 15.42 9.38 4.60
N ASN A 116 15.58 8.06 4.46
CA ASN A 116 16.70 7.46 3.75
C ASN A 116 16.41 7.17 2.27
N ILE A 117 15.18 7.42 1.83
CA ILE A 117 14.78 7.17 0.44
C ILE A 117 15.18 8.37 -0.42
N GLU A 118 15.86 8.11 -1.53
CA GLU A 118 16.30 9.16 -2.48
C GLU A 118 15.44 9.21 -3.73
N GLN A 119 14.87 8.07 -4.16
CA GLN A 119 13.99 8.00 -5.33
C GLN A 119 12.74 8.85 -5.13
N LYS A 120 12.26 9.46 -6.22
CA LYS A 120 11.00 10.23 -6.25
C LYS A 120 9.88 9.45 -6.95
N PHE A 121 8.65 9.72 -6.54
CA PHE A 121 7.46 8.97 -6.94
C PHE A 121 6.37 9.89 -7.47
N ASP A 122 5.52 9.35 -8.36
CA ASP A 122 4.36 10.08 -8.88
C ASP A 122 3.26 10.23 -7.82
N ILE A 123 3.04 9.19 -7.03
CA ILE A 123 2.09 9.19 -5.91
C ILE A 123 2.80 8.65 -4.66
N ILE A 124 2.49 9.27 -3.53
CA ILE A 124 2.84 8.74 -2.22
C ILE A 124 1.55 8.54 -1.43
N THR A 125 1.39 7.36 -0.86
CA THR A 125 0.28 7.03 0.04
C THR A 125 0.79 6.83 1.46
N SER A 126 -0.07 7.05 2.43
CA SER A 126 0.15 6.62 3.81
C SER A 126 -1.20 6.44 4.52
N ARG A 127 -1.28 5.43 5.38
CA ARG A 127 -2.46 5.12 6.16
C ARG A 127 -2.11 5.00 7.64
N ALA A 128 -2.63 5.92 8.47
CA ALA A 128 -2.59 5.87 9.93
C ALA A 128 -1.20 5.69 10.58
N VAL A 129 -0.14 6.27 10.00
CA VAL A 129 1.24 6.11 10.51
C VAL A 129 1.64 7.23 11.45
N ALA A 130 1.21 8.47 11.15
CA ALA A 130 1.57 9.67 11.90
C ALA A 130 0.54 10.77 11.66
N THR A 131 0.74 11.94 12.27
CA THR A 131 -0.06 13.13 11.98
C THR A 131 0.22 13.61 10.56
N ILE A 132 -0.75 14.33 9.97
CA ILE A 132 -0.68 14.75 8.56
C ILE A 132 0.53 15.66 8.28
N ASP A 133 0.86 16.54 9.21
CA ASP A 133 2.01 17.45 9.10
C ASP A 133 3.35 16.70 9.09
N ILE A 134 3.49 15.65 9.88
CA ILE A 134 4.67 14.77 9.86
C ILE A 134 4.74 14.00 8.54
N LEU A 135 3.62 13.46 8.08
CA LEU A 135 3.56 12.73 6.80
C LEU A 135 3.91 13.62 5.61
N ILE A 136 3.47 14.88 5.62
CA ILE A 136 3.83 15.86 4.59
C ILE A 136 5.35 16.09 4.58
N LYS A 137 6.00 16.19 5.73
CA LYS A 137 7.46 16.33 5.82
C LYS A 137 8.20 15.14 5.19
N TYR A 138 7.71 13.92 5.37
CA TYR A 138 8.31 12.74 4.77
C TYR A 138 8.01 12.63 3.27
N ALA A 139 6.80 12.93 2.86
CA ALA A 139 6.34 12.77 1.49
C ALA A 139 6.90 13.83 0.54
N THR A 140 6.95 15.09 0.96
CA THR A 140 7.31 16.22 0.07
C THR A 140 8.64 16.03 -0.65
N PRO A 141 9.75 15.61 0.02
CA PRO A 141 11.03 15.40 -0.67
C PRO A 141 11.02 14.23 -1.65
N LEU A 142 10.06 13.32 -1.50
CA LEU A 142 9.96 12.08 -2.30
C LEU A 142 8.95 12.20 -3.45
N LEU A 143 8.29 13.33 -3.61
CA LEU A 143 7.36 13.57 -4.71
C LEU A 143 8.08 14.11 -5.93
N LYS A 144 7.78 13.55 -7.10
CA LYS A 144 8.11 14.15 -8.39
C LYS A 144 7.36 15.48 -8.54
N LYS A 145 7.85 16.35 -9.43
CA LYS A 145 7.09 17.54 -9.83
C LYS A 145 5.71 17.13 -10.31
N ASN A 146 4.66 17.82 -9.81
CA ASN A 146 3.25 17.50 -10.05
C ASN A 146 2.80 16.13 -9.49
N GLY A 147 3.58 15.54 -8.58
CA GLY A 147 3.17 14.35 -7.84
C GLY A 147 2.14 14.66 -6.75
N TYR A 148 1.48 13.62 -6.26
CA TYR A 148 0.40 13.76 -5.27
C TYR A 148 0.70 12.93 -4.03
N PHE A 149 0.41 13.53 -2.88
CA PHE A 149 0.33 12.79 -1.63
C PHE A 149 -1.15 12.49 -1.31
N VAL A 150 -1.48 11.21 -1.19
CA VAL A 150 -2.83 10.72 -0.90
C VAL A 150 -2.84 10.10 0.49
N ALA A 151 -3.39 10.82 1.47
CA ALA A 151 -3.50 10.36 2.84
C ALA A 151 -4.81 9.58 3.05
N TYR A 152 -4.68 8.38 3.59
CA TYR A 152 -5.83 7.58 4.04
C TYR A 152 -6.17 7.92 5.49
N LYS A 153 -7.44 8.11 5.77
CA LYS A 153 -7.95 8.34 7.13
C LYS A 153 -8.91 7.26 7.57
#